data_6c297b481677d8b721fc288d29d820ed
#
_entry.id   6c297b481677d8b721fc288d29d820ed
#
_cell.length_a   1.000
_cell.length_b   1.000
_cell.length_c   1.000
_cell.angle_alpha   90.00
_cell.angle_beta   90.00
_cell.angle_gamma   90.00
#
_symmetry.space_group_name_H-M   'P 1'
#
loop_
_entity.id
_entity.type
_entity.pdbx_description
1 polymer ?
#
loop_
_entity_poly.entity_id
_entity_poly.type
_entity_poly.pdbx_seq_one_letter_code
_entity_poly.pdbx_strand_id
1 'polypeptide(L)'
;MKKILLALAMFAAIQVADAQVKSAADVKKSVEAAEAATQNVKKAVKTATWLKLGQEYVKAYDAPTGNILPGSNKTELTLMMGSEKPVSSEEVTVNNEKYTKDVYADKNLYFNQNGQLVIIEVTKPVYEDALERAVKAYQKAYELDEKHAKDKDVAAAFDYIGQKYVTEAFNKYTFGDVAT
;
A
#
# COMPACT_ATOMS: atom_id res chain seq x y z
N MET A 1 -14.69 13.60 22.67
CA MET A 1 -13.80 12.95 21.72
C MET A 1 -14.62 12.06 20.79
N LYS A 2 -15.39 12.64 19.88
CA LYS A 2 -16.31 11.93 18.96
C LYS A 2 -16.38 12.68 17.62
N LYS A 3 -15.26 12.86 16.88
CA LYS A 3 -15.30 13.53 15.54
C LYS A 3 -14.13 13.16 14.61
N ILE A 4 -13.50 11.99 14.74
CA ILE A 4 -12.44 11.54 13.83
C ILE A 4 -12.84 10.34 12.94
N LEU A 5 -14.09 9.92 13.01
CA LEU A 5 -14.58 8.69 12.35
C LEU A 5 -15.31 8.93 11.01
N LEU A 6 -15.15 10.09 10.36
CA LEU A 6 -15.96 10.40 9.18
C LEU A 6 -15.18 10.77 7.91
N ALA A 7 -13.92 10.39 7.80
CA ALA A 7 -13.10 10.68 6.60
C ALA A 7 -12.72 9.45 5.76
N LEU A 8 -13.30 8.27 6.02
CA LEU A 8 -12.92 7.02 5.36
C LEU A 8 -13.90 6.53 4.28
N ALA A 9 -14.79 7.37 3.79
CA ALA A 9 -15.90 6.93 2.93
C ALA A 9 -15.95 7.58 1.55
N MET A 10 -14.79 7.85 0.89
CA MET A 10 -14.82 8.24 -0.52
C MET A 10 -13.58 7.80 -1.29
N PHE A 11 -13.39 6.48 -1.40
CA PHE A 11 -12.52 5.87 -2.40
C PHE A 11 -13.25 4.74 -3.13
N ALA A 12 -14.31 5.12 -3.83
CA ALA A 12 -14.91 4.24 -4.81
C ALA A 12 -14.58 4.83 -6.19
N ALA A 13 -13.60 4.27 -6.84
CA ALA A 13 -13.49 4.13 -8.30
C ALA A 13 -12.04 4.10 -8.82
N ILE A 14 -11.15 3.34 -8.19
CA ILE A 14 -10.19 2.62 -9.01
C ILE A 14 -10.82 1.23 -9.13
N GLN A 15 -11.40 0.93 -10.26
CA GLN A 15 -11.93 -0.40 -10.55
C GLN A 15 -10.77 -1.38 -10.44
N VAL A 16 -10.68 -2.04 -9.32
CA VAL A 16 -9.91 -3.28 -9.17
C VAL A 16 -10.80 -4.37 -9.73
N ALA A 17 -10.87 -4.42 -11.05
CA ALA A 17 -11.37 -5.61 -11.73
C ALA A 17 -10.33 -6.71 -11.50
N ASP A 18 -10.77 -7.84 -10.93
CA ASP A 18 -10.03 -9.06 -10.68
C ASP A 18 -8.82 -8.94 -9.73
N ALA A 19 -9.12 -8.82 -8.45
CA ALA A 19 -8.11 -8.94 -7.40
C ALA A 19 -7.92 -10.40 -6.99
N GLN A 20 -7.38 -11.22 -7.86
CA GLN A 20 -6.51 -12.28 -7.40
C GLN A 20 -5.26 -11.59 -6.84
N VAL A 21 -5.01 -11.73 -5.53
CA VAL A 21 -3.81 -11.16 -4.89
C VAL A 21 -2.61 -11.68 -5.67
N LYS A 22 -2.01 -10.80 -6.49
CA LYS A 22 -0.85 -11.18 -7.29
C LYS A 22 0.30 -11.47 -6.34
N SER A 23 1.05 -12.55 -6.60
CA SER A 23 2.24 -12.83 -5.81
C SER A 23 3.25 -11.67 -5.92
N ALA A 24 4.08 -11.48 -4.90
CA ALA A 24 5.15 -10.48 -4.94
C ALA A 24 6.04 -10.62 -6.19
N ALA A 25 6.25 -11.87 -6.66
CA ALA A 25 7.00 -12.15 -7.89
C ALA A 25 6.28 -11.64 -9.15
N ASP A 26 4.95 -11.77 -9.23
CA ASP A 26 4.19 -11.29 -10.39
C ASP A 26 4.12 -9.75 -10.41
N VAL A 27 4.00 -9.15 -9.22
CA VAL A 27 4.05 -7.69 -9.09
C VAL A 27 5.41 -7.16 -9.52
N LYS A 28 6.52 -7.81 -9.08
CA LYS A 28 7.87 -7.45 -9.50
C LYS A 28 8.05 -7.52 -11.00
N LYS A 29 7.60 -8.59 -11.66
CA LYS A 29 7.62 -8.71 -13.13
C LYS A 29 6.82 -7.60 -13.81
N SER A 30 5.68 -7.20 -13.24
CA SER A 30 4.86 -6.11 -13.80
C SER A 30 5.58 -4.77 -13.72
N VAL A 31 6.28 -4.49 -12.61
CA VAL A 31 7.11 -3.29 -12.46
C VAL A 31 8.28 -3.32 -13.46
N GLU A 32 9.04 -4.43 -13.53
CA GLU A 32 10.17 -4.57 -14.46
C GLU A 32 9.74 -4.36 -15.93
N ALA A 33 8.56 -4.88 -16.31
CA ALA A 33 8.02 -4.66 -17.64
C ALA A 33 7.64 -3.18 -17.89
N ALA A 34 7.11 -2.49 -16.87
CA ALA A 34 6.79 -1.07 -16.96
C ALA A 34 8.07 -0.22 -17.00
N GLU A 35 9.11 -0.54 -16.23
CA GLU A 35 10.43 0.09 -16.31
C GLU A 35 11.06 -0.08 -17.69
N ALA A 36 11.07 -1.28 -18.22
CA ALA A 36 11.58 -1.55 -19.58
C ALA A 36 10.84 -0.73 -20.66
N ALA A 37 9.55 -0.46 -20.45
CA ALA A 37 8.81 0.40 -21.37
C ALA A 37 9.31 1.85 -21.35
N THR A 38 9.80 2.37 -20.24
CA THR A 38 10.37 3.73 -20.14
C THR A 38 11.74 3.85 -20.82
N GLN A 39 12.44 2.73 -21.03
CA GLN A 39 13.71 2.72 -21.77
C GLN A 39 13.51 2.69 -23.30
N ASN A 40 12.31 2.43 -23.77
CA ASN A 40 12.01 2.44 -25.19
C ASN A 40 11.73 3.88 -25.65
N VAL A 41 12.55 4.40 -26.56
CA VAL A 41 12.52 5.78 -27.04
C VAL A 41 11.12 6.23 -27.52
N LYS A 42 10.37 5.34 -28.20
CA LYS A 42 9.02 5.65 -28.70
C LYS A 42 7.95 5.63 -27.59
N LYS A 43 8.21 4.92 -26.50
CA LYS A 43 7.28 4.83 -25.37
C LYS A 43 7.61 5.85 -24.28
N ALA A 44 8.88 6.17 -24.07
CA ALA A 44 9.36 7.09 -23.05
C ALA A 44 8.78 8.51 -23.16
N VAL A 45 8.40 8.91 -24.36
CA VAL A 45 7.79 10.22 -24.64
C VAL A 45 6.26 10.26 -24.40
N LYS A 46 5.66 9.15 -23.98
CA LYS A 46 4.20 9.04 -23.79
C LYS A 46 3.84 9.15 -22.31
N THR A 47 2.98 10.06 -21.96
CA THR A 47 2.37 10.21 -20.60
C THR A 47 1.87 8.87 -20.06
N ALA A 48 1.14 8.08 -20.86
CA ALA A 48 0.58 6.80 -20.46
C ALA A 48 1.63 5.78 -19.99
N THR A 49 2.85 5.83 -20.51
CA THR A 49 3.96 4.94 -20.10
C THR A 49 4.36 5.20 -18.67
N TRP A 50 4.49 6.46 -18.29
CA TRP A 50 4.89 6.87 -16.95
C TRP A 50 3.75 6.75 -15.93
N LEU A 51 2.49 7.03 -16.34
CA LEU A 51 1.33 6.73 -15.50
C LEU A 51 1.28 5.24 -15.15
N LYS A 52 1.51 4.37 -16.16
CA LYS A 52 1.54 2.92 -15.93
C LYS A 52 2.65 2.52 -14.96
N LEU A 53 3.86 3.09 -15.10
CA LEU A 53 4.96 2.82 -14.19
C LEU A 53 4.61 3.24 -12.76
N GLY A 54 4.06 4.44 -12.56
CA GLY A 54 3.61 4.90 -11.25
C GLY A 54 2.57 3.97 -10.62
N GLN A 55 1.60 3.52 -11.41
CA GLN A 55 0.59 2.55 -10.95
C GLN A 55 1.19 1.20 -10.52
N GLU A 56 2.17 0.68 -11.26
CA GLU A 56 2.80 -0.59 -10.90
C GLU A 56 3.64 -0.47 -9.61
N TYR A 57 4.29 0.68 -9.37
CA TYR A 57 4.98 0.92 -8.10
C TYR A 57 4.00 1.06 -6.92
N VAL A 58 2.86 1.73 -7.10
CA VAL A 58 1.80 1.77 -6.07
C VAL A 58 1.29 0.37 -5.75
N LYS A 59 1.06 -0.48 -6.77
CA LYS A 59 0.68 -1.88 -6.57
C LYS A 59 1.76 -2.68 -5.85
N ALA A 60 3.04 -2.38 -6.11
CA ALA A 60 4.14 -3.03 -5.43
C ALA A 60 4.21 -2.65 -3.94
N TYR A 61 3.87 -1.40 -3.61
CA TYR A 61 3.73 -0.96 -2.23
C TYR A 61 2.56 -1.65 -1.51
N ASP A 62 1.40 -1.76 -2.17
CA ASP A 62 0.20 -2.36 -1.57
C ASP A 62 0.22 -3.90 -1.54
N ALA A 63 1.09 -4.54 -2.32
CA ALA A 63 1.08 -6.00 -2.49
C ALA A 63 1.16 -6.81 -1.18
N PRO A 64 2.01 -6.47 -0.19
CA PRO A 64 2.07 -7.23 1.05
C PRO A 64 0.80 -7.12 1.90
N THR A 65 0.08 -6.01 1.81
CA THR A 65 -1.14 -5.76 2.60
C THR A 65 -2.40 -6.20 1.87
N GLY A 66 -2.40 -6.21 0.53
CA GLY A 66 -3.55 -6.57 -0.27
C GLY A 66 -4.79 -5.74 0.09
N ASN A 67 -5.88 -6.43 0.43
CA ASN A 67 -7.15 -5.81 0.84
C ASN A 67 -7.31 -5.71 2.37
N ILE A 68 -6.25 -5.93 3.15
CA ILE A 68 -6.29 -5.87 4.61
C ILE A 68 -6.46 -4.40 5.03
N LEU A 69 -7.44 -4.13 5.89
CA LEU A 69 -7.72 -2.78 6.38
C LEU A 69 -7.67 -2.74 7.91
N PRO A 70 -7.08 -1.69 8.52
CA PRO A 70 -7.24 -1.43 9.95
C PRO A 70 -8.72 -1.34 10.33
N GLY A 71 -9.06 -1.87 11.51
CA GLY A 71 -10.45 -2.01 11.99
C GLY A 71 -11.07 -3.37 11.72
N SER A 72 -10.54 -4.16 10.77
CA SER A 72 -11.01 -5.52 10.50
C SER A 72 -10.79 -6.45 11.71
N ASN A 73 -11.70 -7.36 11.92
CA ASN A 73 -11.53 -8.43 12.91
C ASN A 73 -10.88 -9.68 12.27
N LYS A 74 -10.45 -10.64 13.13
CA LYS A 74 -9.78 -11.86 12.64
C LYS A 74 -10.62 -12.71 11.68
N THR A 75 -11.94 -12.72 11.82
CA THR A 75 -12.83 -13.46 10.91
C THR A 75 -12.84 -12.82 9.52
N GLU A 76 -12.99 -11.49 9.46
CA GLU A 76 -12.94 -10.75 8.20
C GLU A 76 -11.59 -10.92 7.51
N LEU A 77 -10.48 -10.85 8.28
CA LEU A 77 -9.14 -11.07 7.74
C LEU A 77 -8.95 -12.47 7.18
N THR A 78 -9.48 -13.51 7.85
CA THR A 78 -9.42 -14.88 7.34
C THR A 78 -10.10 -14.99 5.98
N LEU A 79 -11.21 -14.29 5.77
CA LEU A 79 -11.89 -14.26 4.47
C LEU A 79 -11.08 -13.49 3.41
N MET A 80 -10.44 -12.38 3.79
CA MET A 80 -9.64 -11.54 2.88
C MET A 80 -8.31 -12.19 2.50
N MET A 81 -7.66 -12.88 3.45
CA MET A 81 -6.34 -13.49 3.28
C MET A 81 -6.40 -14.94 2.79
N GLY A 82 -7.59 -15.53 2.77
CA GLY A 82 -7.79 -16.89 2.28
C GLY A 82 -7.00 -17.94 3.07
N SER A 83 -6.06 -18.63 2.40
CA SER A 83 -5.24 -19.69 3.01
C SER A 83 -4.01 -19.18 3.78
N GLU A 84 -3.72 -17.88 3.74
CA GLU A 84 -2.57 -17.31 4.44
C GLU A 84 -2.78 -17.39 5.96
N LYS A 85 -1.80 -17.94 6.68
CA LYS A 85 -1.86 -18.12 8.14
C LYS A 85 -0.62 -17.49 8.77
N PRO A 86 -0.74 -16.97 10.01
CA PRO A 86 0.43 -16.50 10.74
C PRO A 86 1.38 -17.67 11.03
N VAL A 87 2.67 -17.40 10.97
CA VAL A 87 3.76 -18.31 11.37
C VAL A 87 3.79 -18.45 12.88
N SER A 88 3.53 -17.35 13.59
CA SER A 88 3.42 -17.31 15.05
C SER A 88 2.47 -16.20 15.48
N SER A 89 2.05 -16.27 16.75
CA SER A 89 1.25 -15.23 17.41
C SER A 89 1.80 -15.02 18.80
N GLU A 90 2.00 -13.77 19.20
CA GLU A 90 2.57 -13.40 20.49
C GLU A 90 1.85 -12.18 21.10
N GLU A 91 1.85 -12.08 22.44
CA GLU A 91 1.42 -10.86 23.13
C GLU A 91 2.59 -9.90 23.21
N VAL A 92 2.36 -8.64 22.83
CA VAL A 92 3.33 -7.55 22.92
C VAL A 92 2.72 -6.37 23.66
N THR A 93 3.56 -5.60 24.35
CA THR A 93 3.13 -4.36 25.02
C THR A 93 3.82 -3.19 24.36
N VAL A 94 3.03 -2.24 23.86
CA VAL A 94 3.51 -1.03 23.22
C VAL A 94 2.83 0.16 23.89
N ASN A 95 3.61 1.13 24.38
CA ASN A 95 3.10 2.31 25.08
C ASN A 95 2.12 1.96 26.23
N ASN A 96 2.42 0.92 27.01
CA ASN A 96 1.59 0.37 28.11
C ASN A 96 0.24 -0.26 27.65
N GLU A 97 0.01 -0.43 26.36
CA GLU A 97 -1.15 -1.14 25.84
C GLU A 97 -0.74 -2.52 25.33
N LYS A 98 -1.61 -3.52 25.56
CA LYS A 98 -1.37 -4.90 25.11
C LYS A 98 -1.98 -5.14 23.74
N TYR A 99 -1.22 -5.79 22.89
CA TYR A 99 -1.63 -6.22 21.55
C TYR A 99 -1.31 -7.70 21.32
N THR A 100 -2.10 -8.34 20.48
CA THR A 100 -1.72 -9.63 19.89
C THR A 100 -1.04 -9.34 18.55
N LYS A 101 0.21 -9.75 18.40
CA LYS A 101 0.99 -9.64 17.16
C LYS A 101 0.95 -10.98 16.44
N ASP A 102 0.30 -11.04 15.30
CA ASP A 102 0.32 -12.18 14.39
C ASP A 102 1.42 -11.95 13.34
N VAL A 103 2.43 -12.83 13.32
CA VAL A 103 3.60 -12.75 12.45
C VAL A 103 3.35 -13.54 11.18
N TYR A 104 3.49 -12.91 10.02
CA TYR A 104 3.42 -13.53 8.70
C TYR A 104 4.78 -13.49 8.00
N ALA A 105 4.88 -14.08 6.82
CA ALA A 105 6.14 -14.17 6.08
C ALA A 105 6.69 -12.82 5.63
N ASP A 106 5.83 -11.82 5.42
CA ASP A 106 6.16 -10.51 4.84
C ASP A 106 5.55 -9.32 5.61
N LYS A 107 4.80 -9.59 6.68
CA LYS A 107 4.11 -8.57 7.49
C LYS A 107 3.84 -9.06 8.90
N ASN A 108 3.60 -8.12 9.80
CA ASN A 108 3.04 -8.35 11.12
C ASN A 108 1.71 -7.61 11.25
N LEU A 109 0.73 -8.26 11.87
CA LEU A 109 -0.59 -7.69 12.13
C LEU A 109 -0.78 -7.55 13.65
N TYR A 110 -1.10 -6.35 14.11
CA TYR A 110 -1.29 -6.06 15.53
C TYR A 110 -2.77 -5.84 15.84
N PHE A 111 -3.30 -6.64 16.75
CA PHE A 111 -4.68 -6.61 17.19
C PHE A 111 -4.78 -6.03 18.60
N ASN A 112 -5.74 -5.13 18.79
CA ASN A 112 -6.08 -4.64 20.12
C ASN A 112 -6.79 -5.73 20.96
N GLN A 113 -7.09 -5.42 22.22
CA GLN A 113 -7.76 -6.34 23.14
C GLN A 113 -9.18 -6.73 22.69
N ASN A 114 -9.80 -5.96 21.79
CA ASN A 114 -11.09 -6.27 21.19
C ASN A 114 -10.98 -7.16 19.94
N GLY A 115 -9.76 -7.60 19.58
CA GLY A 115 -9.50 -8.43 18.41
C GLY A 115 -9.61 -7.68 17.08
N GLN A 116 -9.54 -6.34 17.10
CA GLN A 116 -9.54 -5.51 15.90
C GLN A 116 -8.10 -5.22 15.47
N LEU A 117 -7.83 -5.34 14.17
CA LEU A 117 -6.56 -4.96 13.57
C LEU A 117 -6.35 -3.44 13.70
N VAL A 118 -5.24 -3.04 14.27
CA VAL A 118 -4.90 -1.63 14.47
C VAL A 118 -3.69 -1.21 13.67
N ILE A 119 -2.71 -2.12 13.45
CA ILE A 119 -1.51 -1.85 12.68
C ILE A 119 -1.19 -3.00 11.75
N ILE A 120 -0.70 -2.62 10.59
CA ILE A 120 -0.08 -3.48 9.60
C ILE A 120 1.37 -3.01 9.44
N GLU A 121 2.32 -3.84 9.84
CA GLU A 121 3.75 -3.62 9.66
C GLU A 121 4.24 -4.50 8.52
N VAL A 122 4.64 -3.90 7.41
CA VAL A 122 5.25 -4.64 6.29
C VAL A 122 6.72 -4.90 6.62
N THR A 123 7.11 -6.17 6.72
CA THR A 123 8.49 -6.58 7.04
C THR A 123 9.32 -6.94 5.82
N LYS A 124 8.66 -7.25 4.70
CA LYS A 124 9.33 -7.52 3.41
C LYS A 124 8.57 -6.84 2.27
N PRO A 125 8.82 -5.55 2.03
CA PRO A 125 8.23 -4.85 0.90
C PRO A 125 8.78 -5.40 -0.42
N VAL A 126 8.00 -5.30 -1.50
CA VAL A 126 8.47 -5.68 -2.84
C VAL A 126 9.59 -4.74 -3.32
N TYR A 127 9.46 -3.46 -3.02
CA TYR A 127 10.46 -2.41 -3.17
C TYR A 127 10.38 -1.47 -1.98
N GLU A 128 11.51 -1.20 -1.32
CA GLU A 128 11.55 -0.33 -0.13
C GLU A 128 11.18 1.12 -0.47
N ASP A 129 11.53 1.58 -1.66
CA ASP A 129 11.31 2.93 -2.17
C ASP A 129 10.14 3.03 -3.18
N ALA A 130 9.18 2.09 -3.13
CA ALA A 130 8.08 2.00 -4.10
C ALA A 130 7.29 3.30 -4.25
N LEU A 131 6.91 3.95 -3.15
CA LEU A 131 6.15 5.20 -3.20
C LEU A 131 6.97 6.35 -3.78
N GLU A 132 8.26 6.46 -3.46
CA GLU A 132 9.14 7.48 -4.04
C GLU A 132 9.29 7.29 -5.55
N ARG A 133 9.46 6.05 -6.00
CA ARG A 133 9.51 5.73 -7.44
C ARG A 133 8.19 6.04 -8.13
N ALA A 134 7.06 5.75 -7.47
CA ALA A 134 5.75 6.10 -7.99
C ALA A 134 5.62 7.62 -8.17
N VAL A 135 6.02 8.42 -7.17
CA VAL A 135 6.01 9.89 -7.25
C VAL A 135 6.82 10.37 -8.46
N LYS A 136 8.06 9.89 -8.63
CA LYS A 136 8.93 10.26 -9.77
C LYS A 136 8.29 9.92 -11.12
N ALA A 137 7.64 8.75 -11.20
CA ALA A 137 6.95 8.33 -12.42
C ALA A 137 5.73 9.21 -12.73
N TYR A 138 4.91 9.56 -11.72
CA TYR A 138 3.77 10.45 -11.90
C TYR A 138 4.19 11.88 -12.22
N GLN A 139 5.26 12.39 -11.60
CA GLN A 139 5.85 13.70 -11.97
C GLN A 139 6.26 13.72 -13.43
N LYS A 140 6.92 12.64 -13.90
CA LYS A 140 7.31 12.54 -15.30
C LYS A 140 6.10 12.43 -16.25
N ALA A 141 5.05 11.74 -15.84
CA ALA A 141 3.80 11.70 -16.59
C ALA A 141 3.18 13.10 -16.71
N TYR A 142 3.16 13.87 -15.61
CA TYR A 142 2.65 15.23 -15.59
C TYR A 142 3.43 16.16 -16.53
N GLU A 143 4.78 16.10 -16.48
CA GLU A 143 5.64 16.88 -17.39
C GLU A 143 5.41 16.63 -18.87
N LEU A 144 5.01 15.40 -19.22
CA LEU A 144 4.76 14.99 -20.60
C LEU A 144 3.32 15.25 -21.07
N ASP A 145 2.42 15.61 -20.15
CA ASP A 145 1.01 15.85 -20.46
C ASP A 145 0.74 17.33 -20.80
N GLU A 146 1.28 17.80 -21.93
CA GLU A 146 1.13 19.19 -22.39
C GLU A 146 -0.33 19.66 -22.46
N LYS A 147 -1.28 18.75 -22.57
CA LYS A 147 -2.72 19.07 -22.70
C LYS A 147 -3.45 18.99 -21.36
N HIS A 148 -2.75 18.66 -20.27
CA HIS A 148 -3.36 18.49 -18.95
C HIS A 148 -4.55 17.52 -18.90
N ALA A 149 -4.55 16.56 -19.84
CA ALA A 149 -5.64 15.58 -19.97
C ALA A 149 -5.64 14.56 -18.82
N LYS A 150 -4.51 14.43 -18.11
CA LYS A 150 -4.28 13.46 -17.03
C LYS A 150 -4.10 14.07 -15.64
N ASP A 151 -4.31 15.38 -15.49
CA ASP A 151 -4.14 16.09 -14.21
C ASP A 151 -4.93 15.43 -13.09
N LYS A 152 -6.18 15.03 -13.34
CA LYS A 152 -7.02 14.37 -12.32
C LYS A 152 -6.47 13.01 -11.91
N ASP A 153 -5.94 12.23 -12.86
CA ASP A 153 -5.36 10.92 -12.58
C ASP A 153 -4.09 11.06 -11.75
N VAL A 154 -3.25 12.05 -12.08
CA VAL A 154 -2.02 12.36 -11.34
C VAL A 154 -2.32 12.91 -9.94
N ALA A 155 -3.26 13.84 -9.81
CA ALA A 155 -3.66 14.39 -8.53
C ALA A 155 -4.20 13.29 -7.59
N ALA A 156 -5.09 12.43 -8.08
CA ALA A 156 -5.61 11.31 -7.31
C ALA A 156 -4.50 10.35 -6.86
N ALA A 157 -3.49 10.11 -7.69
CA ALA A 157 -2.35 9.29 -7.34
C ALA A 157 -1.51 9.94 -6.23
N PHE A 158 -1.25 11.24 -6.29
CA PHE A 158 -0.54 11.97 -5.24
C PHE A 158 -1.31 12.01 -3.93
N ASP A 159 -2.63 12.21 -3.97
CA ASP A 159 -3.49 12.15 -2.78
C ASP A 159 -3.40 10.77 -2.12
N TYR A 160 -3.47 9.70 -2.91
CA TYR A 160 -3.33 8.33 -2.42
C TYR A 160 -1.97 8.09 -1.77
N ILE A 161 -0.88 8.45 -2.45
CA ILE A 161 0.49 8.30 -1.93
C ILE A 161 0.67 9.13 -0.66
N GLY A 162 0.17 10.36 -0.63
CA GLY A 162 0.20 11.22 0.56
C GLY A 162 -0.47 10.59 1.76
N GLN A 163 -1.64 9.95 1.57
CA GLN A 163 -2.33 9.23 2.64
C GLN A 163 -1.52 8.03 3.15
N LYS A 164 -0.80 7.31 2.27
CA LYS A 164 0.09 6.21 2.69
C LYS A 164 1.22 6.72 3.58
N TYR A 165 1.88 7.82 3.20
CA TYR A 165 2.91 8.43 4.05
C TYR A 165 2.38 8.92 5.40
N VAL A 166 1.17 9.52 5.43
CA VAL A 166 0.54 9.92 6.69
C VAL A 166 0.25 8.71 7.58
N THR A 167 -0.23 7.61 6.99
CA THR A 167 -0.49 6.37 7.73
C THR A 167 0.81 5.77 8.29
N GLU A 168 1.88 5.71 7.49
CA GLU A 168 3.19 5.25 7.95
C GLU A 168 3.75 6.12 9.09
N ALA A 169 3.69 7.45 8.92
CA ALA A 169 4.13 8.38 9.95
C ALA A 169 3.34 8.22 11.25
N PHE A 170 2.01 8.05 11.15
CA PHE A 170 1.15 7.81 12.31
C PHE A 170 1.50 6.48 13.00
N ASN A 171 1.71 5.41 12.23
CA ASN A 171 2.11 4.12 12.77
C ASN A 171 3.45 4.22 13.50
N LYS A 172 4.47 4.82 12.88
CA LYS A 172 5.79 5.04 13.50
C LYS A 172 5.70 5.89 14.76
N TYR A 173 4.89 6.94 14.75
CA TYR A 173 4.71 7.81 15.93
C TYR A 173 3.97 7.09 17.06
N THR A 174 2.89 6.37 16.75
CA THR A 174 2.02 5.74 17.75
C THR A 174 2.68 4.53 18.39
N PHE A 175 3.45 3.75 17.63
CA PHE A 175 4.06 2.51 18.10
C PHE A 175 5.54 2.66 18.44
N GLY A 176 6.11 3.85 18.26
CA GLY A 176 7.53 4.08 18.44
C GLY A 176 8.35 3.15 17.52
N ASP A 177 9.65 3.12 17.70
CA ASP A 177 10.51 2.16 17.02
C ASP A 177 10.35 0.75 17.62
N VAL A 178 9.16 0.15 17.47
CA VAL A 178 8.95 -1.27 17.81
C VAL A 178 9.74 -2.16 16.83
N ALA A 179 10.33 -1.56 15.81
CA ALA A 179 11.12 -2.21 14.77
C ALA A 179 12.64 -2.04 14.94
N THR A 180 13.11 -1.62 16.13
CA THR A 180 14.55 -1.63 16.45
C THR A 180 14.88 -2.66 17.51
#